data_ef3c231f1f18e4559190291af3efc98e
#
_entry.id   ef3c231f1f18e4559190291af3efc98e
#
_cell.length_a   1.000
_cell.length_b   1.000
_cell.length_c   1.000
_cell.angle_alpha   90.00
_cell.angle_beta   90.00
_cell.angle_gamma   90.00
#
_symmetry.space_group_name_H-M   'P 1'
#
loop_
_entity.id
_entity.type
_entity.pdbx_description
1 polymer ?
#
loop_
_entity_poly.entity_id
_entity_poly.type
_entity_poly.pdbx_seq_one_letter_code
_entity_poly.pdbx_strand_id
1 'polypeptide(L)'
;MTKNSLKTGPDELGYYGEGENAMGGIAVGETLMPALHELNQGFEEAIKDKKFLDEYAYYCKHYIGRPSPLYYAENLTKKLGGAKIFFKQEHLNHTGSHKINNSLFQVLLAKRMGKKYLLCESGAGQHCSATAAVAAKFGLPLVGIMGDVDIQRVNQNIIKAKHYGAKLKAVPGTLKEAITEAIKTWTTDPDSAYICGSVVSAHPFPKIVAFAQSIIGREIREQSLEQEGKIPDMIIGCVGGGSNFAGAIYEFLDDKNVVKIGVEADETAALSNGTTGIMQGMKTYLLQSEDGAKSLGGNSLGAGIQYFGVGPLHSYLHDQKAVTYTSATDAEILNAYKIIAKYEGISSALEPMAAAAHLIKIAKDKPKDFLICLSLCGRGEKDLDTLEQHIGKDFE
;
A
#
# COMPACT_ATOMS: atom_id res chain seq x y z
N MET A 1 -16.67 9.54 -20.07
CA MET A 1 -16.67 9.44 -18.61
C MET A 1 -17.49 10.61 -18.07
N THR A 2 -18.44 10.37 -17.19
CA THR A 2 -19.25 11.44 -16.60
C THR A 2 -18.37 12.30 -15.70
N LYS A 3 -18.52 13.63 -15.73
CA LYS A 3 -17.73 14.61 -14.93
C LYS A 3 -17.70 14.38 -13.41
N ASN A 4 -18.36 13.35 -12.89
CA ASN A 4 -18.48 13.01 -11.47
C ASN A 4 -17.94 11.62 -11.10
N SER A 5 -17.12 10.98 -11.95
CA SER A 5 -16.51 9.69 -11.62
C SER A 5 -15.27 9.89 -10.74
N LEU A 6 -15.24 9.21 -9.59
CA LEU A 6 -14.06 9.20 -8.71
C LEU A 6 -12.89 8.39 -9.31
N LYS A 7 -13.13 7.59 -10.36
CA LYS A 7 -12.10 6.84 -11.12
C LYS A 7 -11.35 7.68 -12.15
N THR A 8 -11.69 8.94 -12.36
CA THR A 8 -11.03 9.76 -13.40
C THR A 8 -9.53 9.95 -13.18
N GLY A 9 -9.03 9.63 -11.99
CA GLY A 9 -7.64 9.84 -11.64
C GLY A 9 -7.30 11.33 -11.41
N PRO A 10 -6.03 11.66 -11.21
CA PRO A 10 -5.61 13.04 -11.10
C PRO A 10 -5.57 13.71 -12.49
N ASP A 11 -5.59 15.03 -12.50
CA ASP A 11 -5.37 15.84 -13.70
C ASP A 11 -3.92 15.70 -14.24
N GLU A 12 -3.58 16.46 -15.29
CA GLU A 12 -2.25 16.43 -15.92
C GLU A 12 -1.13 16.91 -14.98
N LEU A 13 -1.46 17.72 -13.98
CA LEU A 13 -0.55 18.21 -12.95
C LEU A 13 -0.53 17.31 -11.70
N GLY A 14 -1.31 16.24 -11.69
CA GLY A 14 -1.34 15.26 -10.62
C GLY A 14 -2.29 15.60 -9.47
N TYR A 15 -3.21 16.55 -9.65
CA TYR A 15 -4.18 16.91 -8.63
C TYR A 15 -5.48 16.11 -8.74
N TYR A 16 -5.95 15.63 -7.60
CA TYR A 16 -7.29 15.09 -7.38
C TYR A 16 -8.20 16.21 -6.89
N GLY A 17 -9.32 16.45 -7.57
CA GLY A 17 -10.21 17.57 -7.26
C GLY A 17 -9.78 18.89 -7.90
N GLU A 18 -10.45 19.98 -7.52
CA GLU A 18 -10.25 21.30 -8.10
C GLU A 18 -10.06 22.37 -7.00
N GLY A 19 -9.37 23.44 -7.36
CA GLY A 19 -9.17 24.61 -6.49
C GLY A 19 -8.30 24.36 -5.27
N GLU A 20 -8.56 25.09 -4.19
CA GLU A 20 -7.75 25.03 -2.96
C GLU A 20 -7.83 23.69 -2.23
N ASN A 21 -8.90 22.92 -2.46
CA ASN A 21 -9.10 21.60 -1.86
C ASN A 21 -8.51 20.45 -2.69
N ALA A 22 -7.86 20.74 -3.82
CA ALA A 22 -7.19 19.72 -4.62
C ALA A 22 -6.03 19.10 -3.85
N MET A 23 -5.90 17.77 -3.94
CA MET A 23 -4.85 16.98 -3.30
C MET A 23 -3.89 16.38 -4.31
N GLY A 24 -2.61 16.24 -3.97
CA GLY A 24 -1.58 15.73 -4.89
C GLY A 24 -0.69 16.81 -5.46
N GLY A 25 -0.46 16.74 -6.77
CA GLY A 25 0.34 17.72 -7.51
C GLY A 25 1.83 17.41 -7.55
N ILE A 26 2.62 18.44 -7.97
CA ILE A 26 4.08 18.38 -8.14
C ILE A 26 4.70 19.57 -7.40
N ALA A 27 4.77 19.52 -6.09
CA ALA A 27 5.39 20.57 -5.26
C ALA A 27 6.86 20.23 -4.97
N VAL A 28 7.71 20.30 -5.99
CA VAL A 28 9.14 19.94 -5.93
C VAL A 28 10.03 21.05 -6.51
N GLY A 29 11.33 20.98 -6.24
CA GLY A 29 12.30 21.85 -6.88
C GLY A 29 12.47 21.54 -8.37
N GLU A 30 12.88 22.55 -9.15
CA GLU A 30 13.05 22.46 -10.62
C GLU A 30 13.92 21.28 -11.07
N THR A 31 14.94 20.93 -10.31
CA THR A 31 15.88 19.85 -10.63
C THR A 31 15.22 18.46 -10.72
N LEU A 32 14.08 18.27 -10.06
CA LEU A 32 13.35 16.99 -10.10
C LEU A 32 12.33 16.92 -11.26
N MET A 33 11.94 18.05 -11.82
CA MET A 33 10.90 18.12 -12.85
C MET A 33 11.21 17.28 -14.11
N PRO A 34 12.43 17.30 -14.68
CA PRO A 34 12.75 16.50 -15.87
C PRO A 34 12.55 15.00 -15.64
N ALA A 35 12.96 14.47 -14.48
CA ALA A 35 12.82 13.06 -14.15
C ALA A 35 11.33 12.65 -13.95
N LEU A 36 10.52 13.53 -13.35
CA LEU A 36 9.08 13.30 -13.19
C LEU A 36 8.35 13.34 -14.55
N HIS A 37 8.71 14.25 -15.44
CA HIS A 37 8.13 14.32 -16.79
C HIS A 37 8.50 13.10 -17.62
N GLU A 38 9.77 12.68 -17.61
CA GLU A 38 10.22 11.46 -18.28
C GLU A 38 9.45 10.24 -17.79
N LEU A 39 9.31 10.09 -16.45
CA LEU A 39 8.58 9.00 -15.85
C LEU A 39 7.09 9.02 -16.23
N ASN A 40 6.46 10.20 -16.21
CA ASN A 40 5.04 10.32 -16.58
C ASN A 40 4.83 9.97 -18.06
N GLN A 41 5.67 10.46 -18.95
CA GLN A 41 5.61 10.12 -20.38
C GLN A 41 5.78 8.62 -20.59
N GLY A 42 6.81 8.02 -19.99
CA GLY A 42 7.05 6.57 -20.09
C GLY A 42 5.87 5.74 -19.58
N PHE A 43 5.23 6.18 -18.50
CA PHE A 43 4.02 5.53 -17.97
C PHE A 43 2.83 5.64 -18.93
N GLU A 44 2.54 6.85 -19.42
CA GLU A 44 1.41 7.10 -20.34
C GLU A 44 1.54 6.33 -21.67
N GLU A 45 2.78 6.13 -22.15
CA GLU A 45 3.07 5.30 -23.31
C GLU A 45 2.91 3.80 -22.99
N ALA A 46 3.42 3.38 -21.83
CA ALA A 46 3.39 1.97 -21.44
C ALA A 46 1.95 1.45 -21.24
N ILE A 47 1.07 2.21 -20.63
CA ILE A 47 -0.33 1.79 -20.40
C ILE A 47 -1.18 1.75 -21.68
N LYS A 48 -0.70 2.33 -22.79
CA LYS A 48 -1.32 2.24 -24.12
C LYS A 48 -0.73 1.11 -24.97
N ASP A 49 0.41 0.56 -24.57
CA ASP A 49 1.08 -0.51 -25.29
C ASP A 49 0.59 -1.88 -24.84
N LYS A 50 -0.19 -2.52 -25.70
CA LYS A 50 -0.72 -3.88 -25.43
C LYS A 50 0.38 -4.90 -25.13
N LYS A 51 1.54 -4.81 -25.78
CA LYS A 51 2.64 -5.77 -25.53
C LYS A 51 3.20 -5.63 -24.13
N PHE A 52 3.34 -4.39 -23.63
CA PHE A 52 3.77 -4.13 -22.27
C PHE A 52 2.75 -4.65 -21.26
N LEU A 53 1.46 -4.40 -21.49
CA LEU A 53 0.40 -4.87 -20.60
C LEU A 53 0.28 -6.40 -20.62
N ASP A 54 0.44 -7.04 -21.76
CA ASP A 54 0.46 -8.51 -21.87
C ASP A 54 1.67 -9.11 -21.14
N GLU A 55 2.87 -8.49 -21.24
CA GLU A 55 4.06 -8.89 -20.48
C GLU A 55 3.83 -8.75 -18.97
N TYR A 56 3.28 -7.62 -18.53
CA TYR A 56 2.92 -7.42 -17.12
C TYR A 56 1.91 -8.47 -16.64
N ALA A 57 0.84 -8.71 -17.39
CA ALA A 57 -0.17 -9.72 -17.06
C ALA A 57 0.43 -11.14 -17.00
N TYR A 58 1.33 -11.49 -17.91
CA TYR A 58 2.04 -12.76 -17.89
C TYR A 58 2.81 -12.96 -16.59
N TYR A 59 3.58 -11.95 -16.16
CA TYR A 59 4.33 -12.05 -14.90
C TYR A 59 3.44 -11.94 -13.65
N CYS A 60 2.34 -11.23 -13.70
CA CYS A 60 1.33 -11.27 -12.63
C CYS A 60 0.85 -12.70 -12.41
N LYS A 61 0.54 -13.44 -13.47
CA LYS A 61 0.06 -14.81 -13.40
C LYS A 61 1.16 -15.80 -13.01
N HIS A 62 2.29 -15.79 -13.72
CA HIS A 62 3.28 -16.87 -13.66
C HIS A 62 4.43 -16.61 -12.68
N TYR A 63 4.65 -15.37 -12.23
CA TYR A 63 5.69 -15.02 -11.30
C TYR A 63 5.15 -14.56 -9.93
N ILE A 64 4.11 -13.73 -9.91
CA ILE A 64 3.46 -13.33 -8.66
C ILE A 64 2.55 -14.43 -8.11
N GLY A 65 1.89 -15.20 -8.98
CA GLY A 65 0.92 -16.24 -8.61
C GLY A 65 -0.51 -15.71 -8.51
N ARG A 66 -0.84 -14.67 -9.30
CA ARG A 66 -2.19 -14.09 -9.33
C ARG A 66 -3.15 -14.92 -10.21
N PRO A 67 -4.48 -14.86 -9.94
CA PRO A 67 -5.12 -14.04 -8.91
C PRO A 67 -4.84 -14.55 -7.51
N SER A 68 -4.65 -13.63 -6.54
CA SER A 68 -4.61 -14.03 -5.13
C SER A 68 -6.00 -14.50 -4.70
N PRO A 69 -6.11 -15.51 -3.80
CA PRO A 69 -7.42 -16.04 -3.44
C PRO A 69 -8.32 -15.00 -2.73
N LEU A 70 -9.61 -15.08 -3.01
CA LEU A 70 -10.65 -14.50 -2.16
C LEU A 70 -11.20 -15.65 -1.30
N TYR A 71 -10.81 -15.70 -0.03
CA TYR A 71 -11.06 -16.81 0.89
C TYR A 71 -12.22 -16.48 1.81
N TYR A 72 -13.22 -17.37 1.88
CA TYR A 72 -14.32 -17.27 2.84
C TYR A 72 -13.84 -17.69 4.23
N ALA A 73 -13.78 -16.72 5.15
CA ALA A 73 -13.37 -16.94 6.55
C ALA A 73 -14.54 -17.52 7.35
N GLU A 74 -14.80 -18.82 7.15
CA GLU A 74 -15.99 -19.51 7.65
C GLU A 74 -16.05 -19.54 9.18
N ASN A 75 -14.93 -19.87 9.83
CA ASN A 75 -14.91 -19.99 11.29
C ASN A 75 -15.02 -18.62 11.96
N LEU A 76 -14.37 -17.60 11.41
CA LEU A 76 -14.48 -16.22 11.89
C LEU A 76 -15.92 -15.70 11.70
N THR A 77 -16.52 -15.95 10.54
CA THR A 77 -17.92 -15.61 10.24
C THR A 77 -18.87 -16.24 11.27
N LYS A 78 -18.71 -17.53 11.54
CA LYS A 78 -19.51 -18.24 12.57
C LYS A 78 -19.28 -17.68 13.97
N LYS A 79 -18.01 -17.37 14.30
CA LYS A 79 -17.62 -16.86 15.62
C LYS A 79 -18.22 -15.49 15.91
N LEU A 80 -18.16 -14.57 14.94
CA LEU A 80 -18.65 -13.21 15.11
C LEU A 80 -20.18 -13.13 14.98
N GLY A 81 -20.77 -13.98 14.13
CA GLY A 81 -22.17 -13.84 13.71
C GLY A 81 -22.34 -12.61 12.80
N GLY A 82 -23.48 -12.43 12.15
CA GLY A 82 -23.72 -11.29 11.25
C GLY A 82 -23.11 -11.50 9.86
N ALA A 83 -22.30 -10.54 9.39
CA ALA A 83 -21.77 -10.53 8.01
C ALA A 83 -20.96 -11.76 7.61
N LYS A 84 -21.01 -12.14 6.34
CA LYS A 84 -20.02 -13.05 5.72
C LYS A 84 -18.70 -12.32 5.52
N ILE A 85 -17.60 -12.94 5.95
CA ILE A 85 -16.27 -12.35 5.92
C ILE A 85 -15.42 -13.06 4.88
N PHE A 86 -14.83 -12.28 3.98
CA PHE A 86 -13.89 -12.74 2.96
C PHE A 86 -12.53 -12.05 3.15
N PHE A 87 -11.46 -12.83 2.96
CA PHE A 87 -10.09 -12.33 2.97
C PHE A 87 -9.53 -12.32 1.55
N LYS A 88 -9.16 -11.14 1.04
CA LYS A 88 -8.31 -11.03 -0.14
C LYS A 88 -6.86 -11.27 0.25
N GLN A 89 -6.32 -12.43 -0.11
CA GLN A 89 -5.08 -12.98 0.44
C GLN A 89 -3.84 -12.48 -0.32
N GLU A 90 -3.57 -11.18 -0.30
CA GLU A 90 -2.37 -10.58 -0.91
C GLU A 90 -1.05 -11.05 -0.26
N HIS A 91 -1.10 -11.56 0.95
CA HIS A 91 0.04 -12.16 1.65
C HIS A 91 0.53 -13.48 1.01
N LEU A 92 -0.27 -14.13 0.18
CA LEU A 92 0.12 -15.35 -0.56
C LEU A 92 0.86 -15.06 -1.86
N ASN A 93 0.89 -13.83 -2.32
CA ASN A 93 1.67 -13.45 -3.48
C ASN A 93 3.16 -13.76 -3.27
N HIS A 94 3.88 -14.01 -4.36
CA HIS A 94 5.35 -14.10 -4.32
C HIS A 94 5.93 -12.88 -3.56
N THR A 95 6.91 -13.10 -2.73
CA THR A 95 7.50 -12.18 -1.74
C THR A 95 6.65 -11.87 -0.50
N GLY A 96 5.39 -12.31 -0.46
CA GLY A 96 4.57 -12.29 0.75
C GLY A 96 3.78 -11.02 1.01
N SER A 97 3.55 -10.18 -0.01
CA SER A 97 2.72 -8.98 0.15
C SER A 97 2.22 -8.41 -1.18
N HIS A 98 1.28 -7.47 -1.12
CA HIS A 98 0.81 -6.67 -2.25
C HIS A 98 1.91 -5.84 -2.94
N LYS A 99 3.04 -5.59 -2.28
CA LYS A 99 4.13 -4.75 -2.81
C LYS A 99 4.69 -5.26 -4.13
N ILE A 100 4.67 -6.58 -4.34
CA ILE A 100 5.17 -7.19 -5.57
C ILE A 100 4.42 -6.72 -6.83
N ASN A 101 3.12 -6.42 -6.74
CA ASN A 101 2.32 -5.94 -7.87
C ASN A 101 2.89 -4.65 -8.44
N ASN A 102 3.14 -3.70 -7.54
CA ASN A 102 3.69 -2.40 -7.84
C ASN A 102 5.17 -2.49 -8.26
N SER A 103 5.99 -3.26 -7.53
CA SER A 103 7.40 -3.45 -7.86
C SER A 103 7.56 -4.05 -9.26
N LEU A 104 6.75 -5.05 -9.63
CA LEU A 104 6.79 -5.63 -10.97
C LEU A 104 6.48 -4.60 -12.05
N PHE A 105 5.40 -3.82 -11.88
CA PHE A 105 5.01 -2.82 -12.86
C PHE A 105 6.10 -1.76 -13.07
N GLN A 106 6.60 -1.17 -11.97
CA GLN A 106 7.60 -0.10 -12.06
C GLN A 106 8.96 -0.60 -12.57
N VAL A 107 9.39 -1.82 -12.23
CA VAL A 107 10.64 -2.38 -12.75
C VAL A 107 10.55 -2.68 -14.25
N LEU A 108 9.41 -3.21 -14.72
CA LEU A 108 9.17 -3.38 -16.16
C LEU A 108 9.16 -2.02 -16.89
N LEU A 109 8.54 -1.01 -16.28
CA LEU A 109 8.55 0.35 -16.82
C LEU A 109 9.97 0.90 -16.90
N ALA A 110 10.76 0.80 -15.83
CA ALA A 110 12.17 1.24 -15.81
C ALA A 110 13.01 0.52 -16.88
N LYS A 111 12.83 -0.79 -17.03
CA LYS A 111 13.47 -1.58 -18.09
C LYS A 111 13.09 -1.08 -19.49
N ARG A 112 11.80 -0.82 -19.74
CA ARG A 112 11.30 -0.24 -21.00
C ARG A 112 11.93 1.13 -21.30
N MET A 113 12.10 1.97 -20.26
CA MET A 113 12.73 3.28 -20.35
C MET A 113 14.28 3.21 -20.50
N GLY A 114 14.86 2.01 -20.51
CA GLY A 114 16.30 1.82 -20.68
C GLY A 114 17.15 2.16 -19.47
N LYS A 115 16.54 2.26 -18.28
CA LYS A 115 17.26 2.53 -17.02
C LYS A 115 18.24 1.41 -16.69
N LYS A 116 19.39 1.76 -16.09
CA LYS A 116 20.51 0.85 -15.86
C LYS A 116 20.49 0.22 -14.47
N TYR A 117 19.94 0.91 -13.48
CA TYR A 117 19.78 0.40 -12.13
C TYR A 117 18.59 1.03 -11.42
N LEU A 118 18.22 0.42 -10.31
CA LEU A 118 17.03 0.76 -9.55
C LEU A 118 17.41 1.29 -8.16
N LEU A 119 16.58 2.23 -7.68
CA LEU A 119 16.60 2.74 -6.32
C LEU A 119 15.24 2.44 -5.68
N CYS A 120 15.21 2.02 -4.43
CA CYS A 120 13.97 1.98 -3.66
C CYS A 120 14.22 2.34 -2.20
N GLU A 121 13.21 2.89 -1.56
CA GLU A 121 13.16 3.07 -0.11
C GLU A 121 12.37 1.94 0.56
N SER A 122 12.56 1.73 1.84
CA SER A 122 11.68 0.87 2.62
C SER A 122 11.81 1.10 4.12
N GLY A 123 10.67 1.18 4.85
CA GLY A 123 10.62 1.12 6.30
C GLY A 123 10.57 -0.34 6.80
N ALA A 124 9.46 -1.06 6.53
CA ALA A 124 9.27 -2.46 6.93
C ALA A 124 10.08 -3.49 6.13
N GLY A 125 10.89 -3.07 5.16
CA GLY A 125 11.66 -3.97 4.29
C GLY A 125 10.84 -4.71 3.22
N GLN A 126 9.53 -4.73 3.30
CA GLN A 126 8.65 -5.46 2.36
C GLN A 126 8.77 -4.95 0.93
N HIS A 127 8.79 -3.62 0.76
CA HIS A 127 8.94 -3.03 -0.56
C HIS A 127 10.32 -3.31 -1.15
N CYS A 128 11.38 -3.12 -0.38
CA CYS A 128 12.75 -3.40 -0.82
C CYS A 128 12.92 -4.88 -1.20
N SER A 129 12.41 -5.81 -0.39
CA SER A 129 12.45 -7.25 -0.69
C SER A 129 11.69 -7.59 -1.97
N ALA A 130 10.51 -7.03 -2.19
CA ALA A 130 9.72 -7.23 -3.41
C ALA A 130 10.43 -6.66 -4.64
N THR A 131 10.96 -5.44 -4.53
CA THR A 131 11.71 -4.79 -5.64
C THR A 131 12.99 -5.55 -5.95
N ALA A 132 13.70 -6.06 -4.93
CA ALA A 132 14.92 -6.85 -5.12
C ALA A 132 14.64 -8.17 -5.86
N ALA A 133 13.54 -8.86 -5.53
CA ALA A 133 13.15 -10.08 -6.25
C ALA A 133 12.88 -9.81 -7.73
N VAL A 134 12.17 -8.73 -8.05
CA VAL A 134 11.88 -8.35 -9.44
C VAL A 134 13.13 -7.84 -10.16
N ALA A 135 13.96 -7.05 -9.49
CA ALA A 135 15.23 -6.58 -10.02
C ALA A 135 16.15 -7.74 -10.43
N ALA A 136 16.29 -8.73 -9.55
CA ALA A 136 17.03 -9.96 -9.85
C ALA A 136 16.46 -10.71 -11.04
N LYS A 137 15.13 -10.84 -11.12
CA LYS A 137 14.42 -11.50 -12.24
C LYS A 137 14.76 -10.88 -13.59
N PHE A 138 14.93 -9.55 -13.64
CA PHE A 138 15.21 -8.81 -14.89
C PHE A 138 16.67 -8.41 -15.06
N GLY A 139 17.55 -8.82 -14.14
CA GLY A 139 18.99 -8.55 -14.21
C GLY A 139 19.36 -7.07 -14.01
N LEU A 140 18.53 -6.31 -13.30
CA LEU A 140 18.79 -4.91 -12.98
C LEU A 140 19.41 -4.78 -11.58
N PRO A 141 20.55 -4.09 -11.41
CA PRO A 141 21.09 -3.79 -10.09
C PRO A 141 20.10 -2.98 -9.25
N LEU A 142 20.03 -3.24 -7.95
CA LEU A 142 19.17 -2.50 -7.01
C LEU A 142 19.99 -1.95 -5.85
N VAL A 143 19.77 -0.67 -5.53
CA VAL A 143 20.19 -0.05 -4.27
C VAL A 143 18.95 0.19 -3.40
N GLY A 144 18.82 -0.55 -2.32
CA GLY A 144 17.78 -0.35 -1.31
C GLY A 144 18.24 0.64 -0.24
N ILE A 145 17.50 1.70 -0.02
CA ILE A 145 17.81 2.77 0.94
C ILE A 145 16.88 2.64 2.13
N MET A 146 17.43 2.57 3.34
CA MET A 146 16.66 2.36 4.57
C MET A 146 17.23 3.20 5.70
N GLY A 147 16.35 3.67 6.57
CA GLY A 147 16.77 4.27 7.84
C GLY A 147 17.50 3.26 8.73
N ASP A 148 18.55 3.68 9.41
CA ASP A 148 19.31 2.81 10.32
C ASP A 148 18.46 2.31 11.50
N VAL A 149 17.49 3.10 11.94
CA VAL A 149 16.46 2.72 12.94
C VAL A 149 15.57 1.59 12.41
N ASP A 150 15.16 1.68 11.14
CA ASP A 150 14.26 0.70 10.53
C ASP A 150 14.98 -0.63 10.24
N ILE A 151 16.26 -0.58 9.84
CA ILE A 151 17.09 -1.76 9.57
C ILE A 151 17.17 -2.69 10.78
N GLN A 152 17.23 -2.13 12.00
CA GLN A 152 17.31 -2.90 13.23
C GLN A 152 16.03 -3.68 13.53
N ARG A 153 14.88 -3.21 13.04
CA ARG A 153 13.55 -3.80 13.30
C ARG A 153 13.17 -4.94 12.35
N VAL A 154 13.75 -5.01 11.14
CA VAL A 154 13.16 -5.81 10.03
C VAL A 154 14.17 -6.73 9.36
N ASN A 155 14.87 -7.53 10.16
CA ASN A 155 15.97 -8.37 9.73
C ASN A 155 15.63 -9.34 8.57
N GLN A 156 14.48 -10.02 8.61
CA GLN A 156 14.13 -11.04 7.60
C GLN A 156 13.96 -10.48 6.18
N ASN A 157 13.31 -9.34 6.02
CA ASN A 157 13.13 -8.73 4.71
C ASN A 157 14.44 -8.20 4.14
N ILE A 158 15.33 -7.70 5.02
CA ILE A 158 16.68 -7.27 4.67
C ILE A 158 17.51 -8.44 4.17
N ILE A 159 17.47 -9.58 4.88
CA ILE A 159 18.16 -10.80 4.46
C ILE A 159 17.66 -11.24 3.09
N LYS A 160 16.34 -11.29 2.87
CA LYS A 160 15.75 -11.63 1.56
C LYS A 160 16.24 -10.69 0.45
N ALA A 161 16.21 -9.36 0.68
CA ALA A 161 16.68 -8.40 -0.30
C ALA A 161 18.16 -8.60 -0.68
N LYS A 162 19.01 -8.86 0.31
CA LYS A 162 20.43 -9.20 0.08
C LYS A 162 20.61 -10.49 -0.71
N HIS A 163 19.82 -11.53 -0.41
CA HIS A 163 19.86 -12.80 -1.15
C HIS A 163 19.44 -12.64 -2.60
N TYR A 164 18.58 -11.68 -2.91
CA TYR A 164 18.22 -11.29 -4.29
C TYR A 164 19.25 -10.37 -4.95
N GLY A 165 20.38 -10.07 -4.28
CA GLY A 165 21.48 -9.27 -4.82
C GLY A 165 21.35 -7.76 -4.63
N ALA A 166 20.39 -7.28 -3.85
CA ALA A 166 20.28 -5.85 -3.56
C ALA A 166 21.45 -5.36 -2.70
N LYS A 167 22.00 -4.20 -3.07
CA LYS A 167 22.93 -3.44 -2.22
C LYS A 167 22.13 -2.56 -1.28
N LEU A 168 22.33 -2.67 0.02
CA LEU A 168 21.64 -1.86 1.00
C LEU A 168 22.49 -0.67 1.43
N LYS A 169 21.88 0.52 1.41
CA LYS A 169 22.46 1.78 1.90
C LYS A 169 21.67 2.22 3.12
N ALA A 170 22.32 2.22 4.29
CA ALA A 170 21.76 2.81 5.49
C ALA A 170 21.89 4.34 5.46
N VAL A 171 20.85 5.03 5.92
CA VAL A 171 20.89 6.47 6.17
C VAL A 171 20.48 6.75 7.62
N PRO A 172 21.02 7.78 8.27
CA PRO A 172 20.59 8.14 9.62
C PRO A 172 19.10 8.51 9.63
N GLY A 173 18.32 7.88 10.54
CA GLY A 173 16.90 8.15 10.71
C GLY A 173 15.98 7.01 10.29
N THR A 174 14.85 7.38 9.69
CA THR A 174 13.74 6.48 9.38
C THR A 174 13.42 6.45 7.88
N LEU A 175 12.28 5.88 7.51
CA LEU A 175 11.76 5.87 6.14
C LEU A 175 11.72 7.28 5.50
N LYS A 176 11.48 8.33 6.28
CA LYS A 176 11.46 9.71 5.76
C LYS A 176 12.81 10.12 5.15
N GLU A 177 13.89 9.87 5.87
CA GLU A 177 15.25 10.17 5.42
C GLU A 177 15.66 9.25 4.25
N ALA A 178 15.23 8.00 4.28
CA ALA A 178 15.44 7.05 3.19
C ALA A 178 14.80 7.50 1.86
N ILE A 179 13.55 8.01 1.91
CA ILE A 179 12.86 8.56 0.74
C ILE A 179 13.62 9.79 0.20
N THR A 180 14.02 10.71 1.10
CA THR A 180 14.77 11.91 0.71
C THR A 180 16.05 11.56 -0.02
N GLU A 181 16.82 10.60 0.48
CA GLU A 181 18.06 10.16 -0.14
C GLU A 181 17.82 9.43 -1.47
N ALA A 182 16.75 8.63 -1.57
CA ALA A 182 16.37 7.97 -2.82
C ALA A 182 16.04 8.99 -3.92
N ILE A 183 15.21 9.98 -3.60
CA ILE A 183 14.83 11.05 -4.54
C ILE A 183 16.05 11.87 -4.94
N LYS A 184 16.92 12.25 -4.00
CA LYS A 184 18.15 13.00 -4.27
C LYS A 184 19.06 12.23 -5.24
N THR A 185 19.29 10.93 -5.00
CA THR A 185 20.12 10.11 -5.87
C THR A 185 19.49 9.99 -7.26
N TRP A 186 18.19 9.74 -7.35
CA TRP A 186 17.46 9.64 -8.62
C TRP A 186 17.54 10.93 -9.44
N THR A 187 17.42 12.10 -8.80
CA THR A 187 17.49 13.40 -9.47
C THR A 187 18.84 13.67 -10.11
N THR A 188 19.91 13.12 -9.54
CA THR A 188 21.30 13.40 -10.00
C THR A 188 21.82 12.36 -10.97
N ASP A 189 21.13 11.25 -11.19
CA ASP A 189 21.58 10.17 -12.07
C ASP A 189 20.47 9.68 -13.01
N PRO A 190 20.51 10.09 -14.29
CA PRO A 190 19.49 9.75 -15.29
C PRO A 190 19.44 8.25 -15.64
N ASP A 191 20.51 7.48 -15.37
CA ASP A 191 20.53 6.04 -15.59
C ASP A 191 19.74 5.27 -14.49
N SER A 192 19.40 5.92 -13.39
CA SER A 192 18.64 5.34 -12.30
C SER A 192 17.12 5.40 -12.53
N ALA A 193 16.39 4.50 -11.89
CA ALA A 193 14.94 4.60 -11.70
C ALA A 193 14.58 4.45 -10.22
N TYR A 194 13.84 5.42 -9.71
CA TYR A 194 13.26 5.31 -8.36
C TYR A 194 11.95 4.51 -8.40
N ILE A 195 11.89 3.45 -7.63
CA ILE A 195 10.73 2.55 -7.50
C ILE A 195 10.00 2.91 -6.20
N CYS A 196 8.92 3.65 -6.31
CA CYS A 196 8.15 4.13 -5.17
C CYS A 196 7.31 3.03 -4.53
N GLY A 197 7.34 2.92 -3.21
CA GLY A 197 6.69 1.82 -2.46
C GLY A 197 5.21 1.99 -2.17
N SER A 198 4.62 3.18 -2.39
CA SER A 198 3.21 3.44 -2.07
C SER A 198 2.59 4.51 -2.97
N VAL A 199 1.30 4.80 -2.77
CA VAL A 199 0.55 5.86 -3.50
C VAL A 199 0.90 7.27 -2.95
N VAL A 200 2.17 7.52 -2.71
CA VAL A 200 2.72 8.75 -2.11
C VAL A 200 3.75 9.37 -3.03
N SER A 201 4.27 10.53 -2.65
CA SER A 201 5.22 11.32 -3.43
C SER A 201 4.57 12.16 -4.53
N ALA A 202 5.37 13.00 -5.20
CA ALA A 202 4.89 13.85 -6.31
C ALA A 202 4.32 13.01 -7.46
N HIS A 203 3.37 13.58 -8.21
CA HIS A 203 2.93 12.98 -9.47
C HIS A 203 4.14 12.70 -10.38
N PRO A 204 4.21 11.55 -11.08
CA PRO A 204 3.15 10.57 -11.33
C PRO A 204 3.13 9.36 -10.38
N PHE A 205 3.97 9.29 -9.35
CA PHE A 205 4.07 8.10 -8.49
C PHE A 205 2.73 7.62 -7.92
N PRO A 206 1.85 8.48 -7.33
CA PRO A 206 0.57 8.02 -6.82
C PRO A 206 -0.30 7.35 -7.90
N LYS A 207 -0.29 7.90 -9.13
CA LYS A 207 -1.04 7.38 -10.27
C LYS A 207 -0.50 6.01 -10.73
N ILE A 208 0.83 5.89 -10.87
CA ILE A 208 1.50 4.64 -11.28
C ILE A 208 1.21 3.53 -10.28
N VAL A 209 1.38 3.81 -8.98
CA VAL A 209 1.19 2.82 -7.93
C VAL A 209 -0.28 2.40 -7.81
N ALA A 210 -1.22 3.36 -7.87
CA ALA A 210 -2.66 3.06 -7.86
C ALA A 210 -3.06 2.18 -9.05
N PHE A 211 -2.54 2.47 -10.24
CA PHE A 211 -2.76 1.66 -11.44
C PHE A 211 -2.28 0.21 -11.24
N ALA A 212 -1.04 0.04 -10.78
CA ALA A 212 -0.47 -1.29 -10.56
C ALA A 212 -1.21 -2.09 -9.48
N GLN A 213 -1.68 -1.43 -8.43
CA GLN A 213 -2.42 -2.07 -7.34
C GLN A 213 -3.91 -2.31 -7.65
N SER A 214 -4.48 -1.65 -8.67
CA SER A 214 -5.90 -1.80 -9.04
C SER A 214 -6.29 -3.23 -9.41
N ILE A 215 -5.31 -4.09 -9.74
CA ILE A 215 -5.50 -5.53 -9.96
C ILE A 215 -6.17 -6.22 -8.75
N ILE A 216 -5.93 -5.74 -7.53
CA ILE A 216 -6.55 -6.26 -6.30
C ILE A 216 -8.07 -6.10 -6.37
N GLY A 217 -8.53 -4.89 -6.67
CA GLY A 217 -9.97 -4.58 -6.76
C GLY A 217 -10.67 -5.30 -7.90
N ARG A 218 -10.01 -5.43 -9.08
CA ARG A 218 -10.55 -6.21 -10.20
C ARG A 218 -10.79 -7.65 -9.80
N GLU A 219 -9.82 -8.28 -9.18
CA GLU A 219 -9.95 -9.66 -8.72
C GLU A 219 -10.98 -9.82 -7.59
N ILE A 220 -11.09 -8.86 -6.65
CA ILE A 220 -12.15 -8.88 -5.64
C ILE A 220 -13.51 -8.88 -6.33
N ARG A 221 -13.72 -8.02 -7.33
CA ARG A 221 -14.99 -7.94 -8.08
C ARG A 221 -15.31 -9.25 -8.79
N GLU A 222 -14.36 -9.78 -9.56
CA GLU A 222 -14.53 -11.02 -10.33
C GLU A 222 -14.81 -12.21 -9.41
N GLN A 223 -13.95 -12.41 -8.40
CA GLN A 223 -14.06 -13.55 -7.49
C GLN A 223 -15.31 -13.49 -6.59
N SER A 224 -15.74 -12.32 -6.16
CA SER A 224 -16.99 -12.21 -5.37
C SER A 224 -18.23 -12.46 -6.23
N LEU A 225 -18.26 -12.02 -7.47
CA LEU A 225 -19.31 -12.36 -8.41
C LEU A 225 -19.36 -13.87 -8.70
N GLU A 226 -18.21 -14.51 -8.84
CA GLU A 226 -18.10 -15.95 -9.06
C GLU A 226 -18.59 -16.76 -7.84
N GLN A 227 -18.19 -16.37 -6.63
CA GLN A 227 -18.46 -17.12 -5.41
C GLN A 227 -19.83 -16.83 -4.79
N GLU A 228 -20.32 -15.58 -4.87
CA GLU A 228 -21.51 -15.12 -4.16
C GLU A 228 -22.59 -14.51 -5.09
N GLY A 229 -22.33 -14.39 -6.39
CA GLY A 229 -23.26 -13.77 -7.35
C GLY A 229 -23.42 -12.27 -7.19
N LYS A 230 -22.67 -11.62 -6.28
CA LYS A 230 -22.70 -10.18 -6.02
C LYS A 230 -21.33 -9.63 -5.64
N ILE A 231 -21.14 -8.33 -5.81
CA ILE A 231 -19.95 -7.64 -5.32
C ILE A 231 -20.02 -7.46 -3.78
N PRO A 232 -18.90 -7.21 -3.09
CA PRO A 232 -18.92 -6.96 -1.65
C PRO A 232 -19.79 -5.73 -1.30
N ASP A 233 -20.51 -5.83 -0.19
CA ASP A 233 -21.23 -4.70 0.38
C ASP A 233 -20.27 -3.74 1.09
N MET A 234 -19.10 -4.26 1.55
CA MET A 234 -18.09 -3.48 2.23
C MET A 234 -16.68 -3.99 1.90
N ILE A 235 -15.74 -3.05 1.72
CA ILE A 235 -14.31 -3.33 1.59
C ILE A 235 -13.57 -2.60 2.72
N ILE A 236 -12.76 -3.33 3.47
CA ILE A 236 -11.96 -2.79 4.57
C ILE A 236 -10.49 -3.07 4.28
N GLY A 237 -9.62 -2.09 4.54
CA GLY A 237 -8.17 -2.26 4.41
C GLY A 237 -7.39 -1.32 5.31
N CYS A 238 -6.16 -1.69 5.65
CA CYS A 238 -5.28 -0.84 6.42
C CYS A 238 -4.68 0.28 5.58
N VAL A 239 -4.41 1.41 6.22
CA VAL A 239 -3.86 2.62 5.60
C VAL A 239 -2.65 3.10 6.39
N GLY A 240 -1.47 3.05 5.76
CA GLY A 240 -0.32 3.86 6.04
C GLY A 240 -0.19 4.85 4.88
N GLY A 241 0.76 4.66 3.93
CA GLY A 241 0.69 5.38 2.65
C GLY A 241 -0.54 5.02 1.79
N GLY A 242 -1.16 3.87 2.04
CA GLY A 242 -2.48 3.49 1.54
C GLY A 242 -2.53 2.67 0.25
N SER A 243 -1.40 2.19 -0.29
CA SER A 243 -1.38 1.53 -1.62
C SER A 243 -2.21 0.25 -1.72
N ASN A 244 -2.20 -0.58 -0.66
CA ASN A 244 -3.01 -1.78 -0.58
C ASN A 244 -4.52 -1.46 -0.66
N PHE A 245 -4.96 -0.52 0.16
CA PHE A 245 -6.37 -0.15 0.22
C PHE A 245 -6.82 0.61 -1.03
N ALA A 246 -5.98 1.53 -1.56
CA ALA A 246 -6.25 2.18 -2.85
C ALA A 246 -6.49 1.14 -3.95
N GLY A 247 -5.63 0.11 -4.04
CA GLY A 247 -5.80 -0.98 -5.00
C GLY A 247 -7.10 -1.76 -4.81
N ALA A 248 -7.45 -2.09 -3.57
CA ALA A 248 -8.65 -2.87 -3.25
C ALA A 248 -9.94 -2.13 -3.60
N ILE A 249 -9.99 -0.79 -3.39
CA ILE A 249 -11.20 0.00 -3.61
C ILE A 249 -11.28 0.64 -5.01
N TYR A 250 -10.19 0.63 -5.81
CA TYR A 250 -10.12 1.38 -7.07
C TYR A 250 -11.28 1.06 -8.01
N GLU A 251 -11.60 -0.22 -8.19
CA GLU A 251 -12.68 -0.67 -9.05
C GLU A 251 -14.09 -0.37 -8.51
N PHE A 252 -14.18 0.01 -7.24
CA PHE A 252 -15.43 0.27 -6.52
C PHE A 252 -15.64 1.75 -6.20
N LEU A 253 -14.79 2.65 -6.71
CA LEU A 253 -14.89 4.08 -6.38
C LEU A 253 -16.23 4.70 -6.81
N ASP A 254 -16.78 4.24 -7.93
CA ASP A 254 -18.08 4.70 -8.45
C ASP A 254 -19.27 3.87 -7.95
N ASP A 255 -19.03 2.74 -7.25
CA ASP A 255 -20.07 1.92 -6.65
C ASP A 255 -20.53 2.54 -5.32
N LYS A 256 -21.53 3.41 -5.37
CA LYS A 256 -22.04 4.16 -4.20
C LYS A 256 -22.58 3.26 -3.09
N ASN A 257 -23.05 2.07 -3.43
CA ASN A 257 -23.62 1.10 -2.48
C ASN A 257 -22.54 0.27 -1.77
N VAL A 258 -21.28 0.30 -2.23
CA VAL A 258 -20.16 -0.37 -1.58
C VAL A 258 -19.58 0.55 -0.53
N VAL A 259 -19.64 0.15 0.74
CA VAL A 259 -19.00 0.86 1.85
C VAL A 259 -17.50 0.63 1.79
N LYS A 260 -16.70 1.67 1.92
CA LYS A 260 -15.24 1.62 1.89
C LYS A 260 -14.69 2.18 3.19
N ILE A 261 -13.91 1.38 3.94
CA ILE A 261 -13.36 1.78 5.24
C ILE A 261 -11.84 1.58 5.23
N GLY A 262 -11.11 2.67 5.37
CA GLY A 262 -9.67 2.67 5.61
C GLY A 262 -9.37 2.74 7.11
N VAL A 263 -8.46 1.91 7.60
CA VAL A 263 -8.10 1.88 9.02
C VAL A 263 -6.62 2.18 9.19
N GLU A 264 -6.33 3.26 9.89
CA GLU A 264 -4.99 3.73 10.23
C GLU A 264 -4.53 3.12 11.58
N ALA A 265 -3.24 3.17 11.88
CA ALA A 265 -2.79 2.97 13.25
C ALA A 265 -3.00 4.27 14.03
N ASP A 266 -3.47 4.18 15.27
CA ASP A 266 -3.97 5.31 16.04
C ASP A 266 -2.94 6.46 16.21
N GLU A 267 -1.69 6.13 16.54
CA GLU A 267 -0.65 7.15 16.72
C GLU A 267 -0.12 7.73 15.39
N THR A 268 -0.45 7.12 14.25
CA THR A 268 -0.03 7.58 12.92
C THR A 268 -1.21 7.90 12.00
N ALA A 269 -2.39 8.10 12.55
CA ALA A 269 -3.64 8.35 11.85
C ALA A 269 -3.68 9.76 11.23
N ALA A 270 -3.11 9.92 10.05
CA ALA A 270 -2.99 11.21 9.37
C ALA A 270 -4.34 11.78 8.91
N LEU A 271 -5.28 10.93 8.46
CA LEU A 271 -6.61 11.37 8.05
C LEU A 271 -7.53 11.68 9.23
N SER A 272 -7.31 11.00 10.37
CA SER A 272 -8.11 11.21 11.57
C SER A 272 -7.63 12.39 12.41
N ASN A 273 -6.30 12.60 12.51
CA ASN A 273 -5.68 13.53 13.47
C ASN A 273 -4.75 14.56 12.81
N GLY A 274 -4.49 14.45 11.51
CA GLY A 274 -3.57 15.32 10.78
C GLY A 274 -4.25 16.54 10.15
N THR A 275 -3.43 17.34 9.51
CA THR A 275 -3.85 18.52 8.73
C THR A 275 -3.25 18.46 7.34
N THR A 276 -3.77 19.27 6.41
CA THR A 276 -3.25 19.33 5.04
C THR A 276 -1.92 20.08 4.99
N GLY A 277 -0.97 19.55 4.23
CA GLY A 277 0.33 20.16 4.02
C GLY A 277 1.06 19.56 2.82
N ILE A 278 2.30 19.97 2.59
CA ILE A 278 3.14 19.44 1.51
C ILE A 278 4.10 18.40 2.08
N MET A 279 4.08 17.21 1.52
CA MET A 279 4.98 16.12 1.87
C MET A 279 5.49 15.44 0.61
N GLN A 280 6.81 15.30 0.48
CA GLN A 280 7.45 14.60 -0.64
C GLN A 280 6.94 15.03 -2.03
N GLY A 281 6.65 16.33 -2.17
CA GLY A 281 6.17 16.92 -3.41
C GLY A 281 4.69 16.77 -3.71
N MET A 282 3.88 16.34 -2.76
CA MET A 282 2.42 16.25 -2.89
C MET A 282 1.71 16.99 -1.76
N LYS A 283 0.54 17.59 -2.05
CA LYS A 283 -0.39 18.08 -1.03
C LYS A 283 -1.24 16.92 -0.52
N THR A 284 -1.26 16.73 0.79
CA THR A 284 -1.97 15.61 1.43
C THR A 284 -2.23 15.88 2.90
N TYR A 285 -3.02 15.03 3.58
CA TYR A 285 -3.08 15.00 5.03
C TYR A 285 -1.83 14.36 5.61
N LEU A 286 -1.27 14.99 6.64
CA LEU A 286 -0.11 14.50 7.38
C LEU A 286 -0.14 14.95 8.83
N LEU A 287 0.54 14.20 9.69
CA LEU A 287 0.81 14.61 11.06
C LEU A 287 1.94 15.63 11.05
N GLN A 288 1.66 16.85 11.46
CA GLN A 288 2.62 17.95 11.49
C GLN A 288 2.39 18.87 12.69
N SER A 289 3.41 19.65 13.05
CA SER A 289 3.29 20.70 14.06
C SER A 289 2.30 21.77 13.61
N GLU A 290 1.74 22.55 14.56
CA GLU A 290 0.73 23.59 14.27
C GLU A 290 1.23 24.62 13.23
N ASP A 291 2.52 24.91 13.22
CA ASP A 291 3.15 25.80 12.24
C ASP A 291 3.48 25.14 10.90
N GLY A 292 3.23 23.82 10.76
CA GLY A 292 3.55 23.04 9.57
C GLY A 292 5.05 22.82 9.31
N ALA A 293 5.93 23.25 10.22
CA ALA A 293 7.37 23.23 10.02
C ALA A 293 7.99 21.83 10.20
N LYS A 294 7.35 20.96 10.99
CA LYS A 294 7.84 19.61 11.30
C LYS A 294 6.75 18.56 11.07
N SER A 295 7.10 17.49 10.39
CA SER A 295 6.29 16.27 10.41
C SER A 295 6.44 15.61 11.79
N LEU A 296 5.32 15.22 12.39
CA LEU A 296 5.27 14.51 13.65
C LEU A 296 5.30 13.00 13.36
N GLY A 297 6.08 12.26 14.14
CA GLY A 297 6.09 10.80 14.09
C GLY A 297 5.09 10.24 15.08
N GLY A 298 4.68 9.00 14.86
CA GLY A 298 4.00 8.14 15.81
C GLY A 298 4.61 6.75 15.74
N ASN A 299 4.25 5.87 16.66
CA ASN A 299 4.67 4.51 16.67
C ASN A 299 3.50 3.58 16.32
N SER A 300 3.80 2.42 15.78
CA SER A 300 2.87 1.32 15.63
C SER A 300 3.66 0.01 15.60
N LEU A 301 3.08 -1.04 16.11
CA LEU A 301 3.62 -2.40 15.97
C LEU A 301 3.61 -2.84 14.49
N GLY A 302 2.65 -2.36 13.71
CA GLY A 302 2.62 -2.57 12.25
C GLY A 302 3.56 -1.61 11.52
N ALA A 303 4.83 -1.97 11.36
CA ALA A 303 5.87 -1.11 10.78
C ALA A 303 5.51 -0.53 9.40
N GLY A 304 4.69 -1.22 8.60
CA GLY A 304 4.26 -0.77 7.27
C GLY A 304 3.13 0.26 7.27
N ILE A 305 2.49 0.51 8.43
CA ILE A 305 1.50 1.58 8.62
C ILE A 305 2.01 2.69 9.56
N GLN A 306 3.24 2.60 9.99
CA GLN A 306 3.93 3.65 10.73
C GLN A 306 4.43 4.73 9.77
N TYR A 307 3.51 5.58 9.30
CA TYR A 307 3.80 6.62 8.32
C TYR A 307 3.00 7.87 8.64
N PHE A 308 3.66 9.01 8.71
CA PHE A 308 3.11 10.28 9.19
C PHE A 308 2.21 11.03 8.20
N GLY A 309 1.91 10.45 7.05
CA GLY A 309 1.06 11.01 6.01
C GLY A 309 0.38 9.92 5.20
N VAL A 310 -0.38 10.31 4.20
CA VAL A 310 -1.16 9.38 3.38
C VAL A 310 -1.10 9.77 1.90
N GLY A 311 -1.43 8.86 1.02
CA GLY A 311 -1.51 9.15 -0.42
C GLY A 311 -2.60 10.19 -0.75
N PRO A 312 -2.36 11.08 -1.72
CA PRO A 312 -3.29 12.18 -2.03
C PRO A 312 -4.66 11.70 -2.52
N LEU A 313 -4.74 10.51 -3.12
CA LEU A 313 -6.03 9.88 -3.45
C LEU A 313 -6.88 9.67 -2.20
N HIS A 314 -6.30 9.19 -1.10
CA HIS A 314 -7.01 8.97 0.16
C HIS A 314 -7.46 10.29 0.79
N SER A 315 -6.61 11.31 0.75
CA SER A 315 -6.97 12.66 1.21
C SER A 315 -8.15 13.22 0.44
N TYR A 316 -8.13 13.09 -0.88
CA TYR A 316 -9.25 13.48 -1.74
C TYR A 316 -10.54 12.71 -1.42
N LEU A 317 -10.46 11.37 -1.31
CA LEU A 317 -11.61 10.53 -1.00
C LEU A 317 -12.18 10.79 0.40
N HIS A 318 -11.34 11.16 1.36
CA HIS A 318 -11.74 11.61 2.69
C HIS A 318 -12.57 12.90 2.61
N ASP A 319 -12.09 13.92 1.92
CA ASP A 319 -12.79 15.20 1.78
C ASP A 319 -14.09 15.07 1.00
N GLN A 320 -14.13 14.17 0.01
CA GLN A 320 -15.36 13.83 -0.72
C GLN A 320 -16.33 12.96 0.09
N LYS A 321 -15.96 12.53 1.32
CA LYS A 321 -16.74 11.57 2.13
C LYS A 321 -17.10 10.29 1.37
N ALA A 322 -16.29 9.92 0.39
CA ALA A 322 -16.45 8.72 -0.44
C ALA A 322 -15.90 7.46 0.24
N VAL A 323 -15.00 7.65 1.20
CA VAL A 323 -14.39 6.62 2.04
C VAL A 323 -14.42 7.09 3.48
N THR A 324 -14.77 6.19 4.39
CA THR A 324 -14.67 6.44 5.83
C THR A 324 -13.29 6.01 6.31
N TYR A 325 -12.63 6.85 7.11
CA TYR A 325 -11.37 6.52 7.75
C TYR A 325 -11.55 6.49 9.27
N THR A 326 -10.85 5.56 9.90
CA THR A 326 -10.83 5.37 11.36
C THR A 326 -9.48 4.79 11.76
N SER A 327 -9.25 4.63 13.06
CA SER A 327 -7.99 4.09 13.57
C SER A 327 -8.20 2.87 14.48
N ALA A 328 -7.11 2.15 14.71
CA ALA A 328 -7.02 1.06 15.67
C ALA A 328 -5.75 1.19 16.49
N THR A 329 -5.88 0.94 17.80
CA THR A 329 -4.74 0.91 18.72
C THR A 329 -3.93 -0.38 18.56
N ASP A 330 -2.66 -0.38 18.99
CA ASP A 330 -1.82 -1.57 18.97
C ASP A 330 -2.42 -2.74 19.77
N ALA A 331 -3.10 -2.47 20.88
CA ALA A 331 -3.81 -3.50 21.64
C ALA A 331 -4.93 -4.17 20.82
N GLU A 332 -5.68 -3.40 20.04
CA GLU A 332 -6.73 -3.91 19.17
C GLU A 332 -6.13 -4.68 17.98
N ILE A 333 -5.00 -4.23 17.44
CA ILE A 333 -4.24 -4.92 16.39
C ILE A 333 -3.80 -6.32 16.86
N LEU A 334 -3.19 -6.39 18.05
CA LEU A 334 -2.75 -7.66 18.65
C LEU A 334 -3.93 -8.60 18.94
N ASN A 335 -5.04 -8.05 19.44
CA ASN A 335 -6.24 -8.85 19.68
C ASN A 335 -6.84 -9.40 18.38
N ALA A 336 -6.87 -8.61 17.31
CA ALA A 336 -7.33 -9.05 16.00
C ALA A 336 -6.44 -10.17 15.43
N TYR A 337 -5.12 -10.07 15.60
CA TYR A 337 -4.19 -11.13 15.22
C TYR A 337 -4.52 -12.45 15.94
N LYS A 338 -4.68 -12.41 17.27
CA LYS A 338 -5.04 -13.60 18.06
C LYS A 338 -6.33 -14.27 17.57
N ILE A 339 -7.34 -13.46 17.26
CA ILE A 339 -8.62 -13.95 16.78
C ILE A 339 -8.47 -14.62 15.41
N ILE A 340 -7.83 -13.96 14.45
CA ILE A 340 -7.65 -14.52 13.10
C ILE A 340 -6.77 -15.77 13.13
N ALA A 341 -5.65 -15.74 13.84
CA ALA A 341 -4.79 -16.91 14.00
C ALA A 341 -5.53 -18.10 14.61
N LYS A 342 -6.33 -17.86 15.65
CA LYS A 342 -7.07 -18.92 16.36
C LYS A 342 -8.19 -19.53 15.52
N TYR A 343 -8.97 -18.72 14.80
CA TYR A 343 -10.17 -19.21 14.11
C TYR A 343 -9.92 -19.62 12.67
N GLU A 344 -8.95 -18.98 11.99
CA GLU A 344 -8.68 -19.27 10.58
C GLU A 344 -7.31 -19.94 10.33
N GLY A 345 -6.45 -20.04 11.34
CA GLY A 345 -5.11 -20.60 11.18
C GLY A 345 -4.22 -19.75 10.27
N ILE A 346 -4.51 -18.45 10.16
CA ILE A 346 -3.79 -17.52 9.29
C ILE A 346 -2.92 -16.60 10.13
N SER A 347 -1.59 -16.68 9.93
CA SER A 347 -0.63 -15.71 10.44
C SER A 347 -0.44 -14.62 9.40
N SER A 348 -1.04 -13.47 9.62
CA SER A 348 -0.90 -12.29 8.76
C SER A 348 -0.05 -11.22 9.43
N ALA A 349 0.52 -10.31 8.64
CA ALA A 349 1.26 -9.17 9.16
C ALA A 349 0.38 -8.28 10.07
N LEU A 350 1.00 -7.51 10.95
CA LEU A 350 0.29 -6.64 11.89
C LEU A 350 -0.45 -5.48 11.21
N GLU A 351 0.02 -5.04 10.04
CA GLU A 351 -0.61 -3.96 9.30
C GLU A 351 -2.09 -4.23 8.97
N PRO A 352 -2.48 -5.34 8.31
CA PRO A 352 -3.90 -5.59 8.03
C PRO A 352 -4.72 -5.91 9.29
N MET A 353 -4.07 -6.18 10.42
CA MET A 353 -4.78 -6.39 11.69
C MET A 353 -5.42 -5.11 12.22
N ALA A 354 -4.93 -3.92 11.85
CA ALA A 354 -5.66 -2.67 12.12
C ALA A 354 -7.06 -2.70 11.49
N ALA A 355 -7.14 -3.08 10.21
CA ALA A 355 -8.42 -3.22 9.52
C ALA A 355 -9.27 -4.38 10.07
N ALA A 356 -8.64 -5.49 10.44
CA ALA A 356 -9.31 -6.63 11.08
C ALA A 356 -9.90 -6.26 12.44
N ALA A 357 -9.24 -5.43 13.23
CA ALA A 357 -9.74 -4.94 14.52
C ALA A 357 -11.07 -4.19 14.34
N HIS A 358 -11.15 -3.31 13.35
CA HIS A 358 -12.40 -2.62 13.04
C HIS A 358 -13.48 -3.57 12.52
N LEU A 359 -13.12 -4.48 11.60
CA LEU A 359 -14.05 -5.50 11.09
C LEU A 359 -14.68 -6.30 12.23
N ILE A 360 -13.90 -6.78 13.20
CA ILE A 360 -14.37 -7.56 14.34
C ILE A 360 -15.40 -6.80 15.17
N LYS A 361 -15.24 -5.49 15.33
CA LYS A 361 -16.18 -4.64 16.07
C LYS A 361 -17.55 -4.55 15.38
N ILE A 362 -17.58 -4.48 14.05
CA ILE A 362 -18.79 -4.13 13.30
C ILE A 362 -19.50 -5.31 12.64
N ALA A 363 -18.81 -6.44 12.39
CA ALA A 363 -19.36 -7.55 11.60
C ALA A 363 -20.63 -8.17 12.20
N LYS A 364 -20.71 -8.28 13.54
CA LYS A 364 -21.85 -8.84 14.26
C LYS A 364 -23.15 -8.08 14.06
N ASP A 365 -23.06 -6.77 13.79
CA ASP A 365 -24.22 -5.88 13.66
C ASP A 365 -24.72 -5.79 12.20
N LYS A 366 -24.15 -6.58 11.29
CA LYS A 366 -24.54 -6.63 9.88
C LYS A 366 -25.43 -7.82 9.58
N PRO A 367 -26.30 -7.75 8.56
CA PRO A 367 -27.09 -8.89 8.10
C PRO A 367 -26.20 -10.09 7.70
N LYS A 368 -26.76 -11.31 7.78
CA LYS A 368 -26.02 -12.54 7.44
C LYS A 368 -25.61 -12.67 5.98
N ASP A 369 -26.30 -11.99 5.10
CA ASP A 369 -26.01 -11.92 3.65
C ASP A 369 -25.13 -10.74 3.27
N PHE A 370 -24.72 -9.90 4.23
CA PHE A 370 -23.84 -8.78 4.02
C PHE A 370 -22.40 -9.27 3.84
N LEU A 371 -21.76 -8.92 2.71
CA LEU A 371 -20.40 -9.35 2.37
C LEU A 371 -19.37 -8.31 2.77
N ILE A 372 -18.43 -8.67 3.64
CA ILE A 372 -17.27 -7.84 3.98
C ILE A 372 -16.01 -8.48 3.38
N CYS A 373 -15.28 -7.71 2.57
CA CYS A 373 -13.97 -8.10 2.07
C CYS A 373 -12.87 -7.34 2.83
N LEU A 374 -11.99 -8.09 3.49
CA LEU A 374 -10.78 -7.58 4.15
C LEU A 374 -9.54 -7.93 3.32
N SER A 375 -8.69 -6.96 3.00
CA SER A 375 -7.41 -7.24 2.34
C SER A 375 -6.31 -7.60 3.35
N LEU A 376 -5.84 -8.85 3.31
CA LEU A 376 -4.69 -9.33 4.07
C LEU A 376 -3.41 -9.06 3.26
N CYS A 377 -2.77 -7.94 3.49
CA CYS A 377 -1.78 -7.36 2.58
C CYS A 377 -0.33 -7.80 2.80
N GLY A 378 -0.03 -8.58 3.83
CA GLY A 378 1.33 -9.04 4.13
C GLY A 378 1.40 -10.29 5.01
N ARG A 379 2.48 -11.06 4.90
CA ARG A 379 2.77 -12.25 5.72
C ARG A 379 3.18 -11.89 7.13
N GLY A 380 2.78 -12.73 8.11
CA GLY A 380 3.03 -12.53 9.52
C GLY A 380 4.46 -12.89 9.98
N GLU A 381 5.22 -13.68 9.21
CA GLU A 381 6.53 -14.17 9.65
C GLU A 381 7.51 -13.06 10.01
N LYS A 382 7.36 -11.88 9.40
CA LYS A 382 8.20 -10.72 9.74
C LYS A 382 7.95 -10.16 11.14
N ASP A 383 6.78 -10.44 11.71
CA ASP A 383 6.30 -9.88 12.97
C ASP A 383 6.33 -10.88 14.13
N LEU A 384 6.80 -12.13 13.90
CA LEU A 384 6.79 -13.19 14.92
C LEU A 384 7.54 -12.79 16.18
N ASP A 385 8.71 -12.15 16.09
CA ASP A 385 9.47 -11.70 17.24
C ASP A 385 8.68 -10.65 18.05
N THR A 386 8.01 -9.72 17.36
CA THR A 386 7.16 -8.72 18.00
C THR A 386 5.94 -9.37 18.66
N LEU A 387 5.31 -10.32 17.96
CA LEU A 387 4.17 -11.05 18.49
C LEU A 387 4.53 -11.86 19.73
N GLU A 388 5.67 -12.56 19.71
CA GLU A 388 6.17 -13.33 20.86
C GLU A 388 6.40 -12.42 22.08
N GLN A 389 7.00 -11.26 21.88
CA GLN A 389 7.26 -10.30 22.96
C GLN A 389 5.98 -9.76 23.62
N HIS A 390 4.91 -9.53 22.83
CA HIS A 390 3.70 -8.87 23.30
C HIS A 390 2.60 -9.84 23.75
N ILE A 391 2.45 -10.95 23.07
CA ILE A 391 1.34 -11.89 23.25
C ILE A 391 1.75 -13.36 23.30
N GLY A 392 3.04 -13.70 23.32
CA GLY A 392 3.50 -15.11 23.37
C GLY A 392 2.85 -15.90 24.51
N LYS A 393 2.77 -15.31 25.70
CA LYS A 393 2.15 -15.92 26.87
C LYS A 393 0.64 -16.19 26.76
N ASP A 394 -0.04 -15.52 25.82
CA ASP A 394 -1.49 -15.71 25.61
C ASP A 394 -1.80 -17.02 24.83
N PHE A 395 -0.78 -17.69 24.31
CA PHE A 395 -0.86 -18.93 23.55
C PHE A 395 -0.37 -20.15 24.33
N GLU A 396 0.17 -19.97 25.54
CA GLU A 396 0.49 -21.04 26.48
C GLU A 396 -0.77 -21.54 27.20
#